data_8a9a0f2b9d5e213baf25ffad76e9b09b
#
_entry.id   8a9a0f2b9d5e213baf25ffad76e9b09b
#
_cell.length_a   1.000
_cell.length_b   1.000
_cell.length_c   1.000
_cell.angle_alpha   90.00
_cell.angle_beta   90.00
_cell.angle_gamma   90.00
#
_symmetry.space_group_name_H-M   'P 1'
#
loop_
_entity.id
_entity.type
_entity.pdbx_description
1 polymer ?
#
loop_
_entity_poly.entity_id
_entity_poly.type
_entity_poly.pdbx_seq_one_letter_code
_entity_poly.pdbx_strand_id
1 'polypeptide(L)'
;MQLITRSLREWIHPLAALLLGLAAGAVAILAVGGSVAETYAEMWKGAFGSFYYAMNTLARATPIMLIGLGVALAFRAGFFNLGAEGQLLLGALAAAVTALYLPAPPEMRMIAALAAGIVAGGAWSLFAGWLDLRFRMNLLITTLLLNYIAVYLASYFVSFPLKDTSGSAAINQTNMLDRAVWLPKLFKGMSVHAGFIIAAAAAVVLFLFLRHTIAGYHLRMHGSNPLFAIYGGVRRGRLMMAAMLASGGFAGLAGAVEVLGTQYRYIDNALTAPGYAWSGIMAALLAGSHPLGTAAAAILLAALQTGGMGVERNTEVPLEIASVIQAAIILFISARFTYAFFKRRKARSSDGPAV
;
A
#
# COMPACT_ATOMS: atom_id res chain seq x y z
N MET A 1 -34.95 -3.62 5.27
CA MET A 1 -34.47 -3.34 6.64
C MET A 1 -33.26 -4.18 7.04
N GLN A 2 -33.23 -5.51 6.81
CA GLN A 2 -32.07 -6.36 7.15
C GLN A 2 -30.77 -6.06 6.37
N LEU A 3 -30.81 -5.53 5.15
CA LEU A 3 -29.63 -5.16 4.37
C LEU A 3 -28.96 -3.87 4.90
N ILE A 4 -29.73 -2.92 5.39
CA ILE A 4 -29.21 -1.64 5.95
C ILE A 4 -28.56 -1.90 7.32
N THR A 5 -29.15 -2.75 8.15
CA THR A 5 -28.59 -3.10 9.47
C THR A 5 -27.31 -3.92 9.36
N ARG A 6 -27.17 -4.75 8.31
CA ARG A 6 -25.95 -5.52 8.05
C ARG A 6 -24.81 -4.60 7.57
N SER A 7 -25.12 -3.63 6.72
CA SER A 7 -24.17 -2.60 6.26
C SER A 7 -23.65 -1.73 7.41
N LEU A 8 -24.53 -1.22 8.28
CA LEU A 8 -24.13 -0.42 9.44
C LEU A 8 -23.23 -1.19 10.41
N ARG A 9 -23.50 -2.46 10.63
CA ARG A 9 -22.70 -3.31 11.53
C ARG A 9 -21.28 -3.59 10.99
N GLU A 10 -21.08 -3.54 9.69
CA GLU A 10 -19.77 -3.71 9.05
C GLU A 10 -18.86 -2.48 9.26
N TRP A 11 -19.43 -1.27 9.40
CA TRP A 11 -18.70 -0.01 9.62
C TRP A 11 -18.44 0.32 11.09
N ILE A 12 -19.24 -0.21 12.03
CA ILE A 12 -19.06 0.05 13.47
C ILE A 12 -17.65 -0.36 13.94
N HIS A 13 -17.13 -1.46 13.44
CA HIS A 13 -15.86 -1.99 13.93
C HIS A 13 -14.63 -1.20 13.43
N PRO A 14 -14.52 -0.81 12.15
CA PRO A 14 -13.45 0.10 11.71
C PRO A 14 -13.50 1.45 12.44
N LEU A 15 -14.70 1.99 12.65
CA LEU A 15 -14.88 3.23 13.42
C LEU A 15 -14.47 3.09 14.89
N ALA A 16 -14.85 1.99 15.53
CA ALA A 16 -14.44 1.72 16.91
C ALA A 16 -12.90 1.57 17.02
N ALA A 17 -12.26 0.88 16.08
CA ALA A 17 -10.81 0.75 16.06
C ALA A 17 -10.11 2.10 15.81
N LEU A 18 -10.68 2.95 14.95
CA LEU A 18 -10.20 4.32 14.74
C LEU A 18 -10.29 5.13 16.04
N LEU A 19 -11.43 5.11 16.72
CA LEU A 19 -11.64 5.83 17.98
C LEU A 19 -10.69 5.32 19.08
N LEU A 20 -10.51 4.00 19.20
CA LEU A 20 -9.57 3.42 20.16
C LEU A 20 -8.11 3.77 19.80
N GLY A 21 -7.77 3.82 18.52
CA GLY A 21 -6.46 4.26 18.06
C GLY A 21 -6.19 5.72 18.41
N LEU A 22 -7.18 6.59 18.19
CA LEU A 22 -7.09 8.00 18.60
C LEU A 22 -7.02 8.13 20.12
N ALA A 23 -7.77 7.34 20.89
CA ALA A 23 -7.68 7.35 22.35
C ALA A 23 -6.28 6.91 22.84
N ALA A 24 -5.70 5.87 22.23
CA ALA A 24 -4.32 5.46 22.52
C ALA A 24 -3.30 6.55 22.15
N GLY A 25 -3.53 7.24 21.03
CA GLY A 25 -2.75 8.42 20.63
C GLY A 25 -2.84 9.55 21.67
N ALA A 26 -4.05 9.82 22.18
CA ALA A 26 -4.24 10.83 23.24
C ALA A 26 -3.43 10.49 24.51
N VAL A 27 -3.40 9.21 24.89
CA VAL A 27 -2.56 8.75 26.02
C VAL A 27 -1.07 8.97 25.72
N ALA A 28 -0.62 8.65 24.51
CA ALA A 28 0.77 8.85 24.10
C ALA A 28 1.15 10.36 24.08
N ILE A 29 0.26 11.24 23.60
CA ILE A 29 0.46 12.70 23.62
C ILE A 29 0.62 13.21 25.06
N LEU A 30 -0.25 12.77 25.97
CA LEU A 30 -0.16 13.14 27.39
C LEU A 30 1.13 12.64 28.04
N ALA A 31 1.58 11.44 27.69
CA ALA A 31 2.81 10.86 28.20
C ALA A 31 4.08 11.66 27.80
N VAL A 32 4.03 12.35 26.66
CA VAL A 32 5.11 13.25 26.18
C VAL A 32 4.94 14.68 26.70
N GLY A 33 3.87 14.97 27.46
CA GLY A 33 3.59 16.29 28.01
C GLY A 33 2.87 17.24 27.04
N GLY A 34 2.38 16.73 25.90
CA GLY A 34 1.67 17.51 24.88
C GLY A 34 0.19 17.74 25.23
N SER A 35 -0.39 18.78 24.63
CA SER A 35 -1.84 19.05 24.67
C SER A 35 -2.57 18.22 23.62
N VAL A 36 -3.49 17.34 24.05
CA VAL A 36 -4.24 16.46 23.14
C VAL A 36 -5.08 17.26 22.13
N ALA A 37 -5.76 18.32 22.63
CA ALA A 37 -6.63 19.14 21.80
C ALA A 37 -5.84 19.92 20.74
N GLU A 38 -4.72 20.49 21.12
CA GLU A 38 -3.82 21.22 20.23
C GLU A 38 -3.19 20.27 19.20
N THR A 39 -2.67 19.14 19.64
CA THR A 39 -2.03 18.14 18.75
C THR A 39 -3.02 17.65 17.70
N TYR A 40 -4.25 17.29 18.06
CA TYR A 40 -5.25 16.86 17.07
C TYR A 40 -5.74 17.99 16.18
N ALA A 41 -5.82 19.23 16.69
CA ALA A 41 -6.15 20.39 15.87
C ALA A 41 -5.04 20.66 14.83
N GLU A 42 -3.78 20.63 15.22
CA GLU A 42 -2.65 20.80 14.30
C GLU A 42 -2.51 19.61 13.33
N MET A 43 -2.82 18.39 13.78
CA MET A 43 -2.91 17.22 12.91
C MET A 43 -3.97 17.38 11.82
N TRP A 44 -5.16 17.88 12.18
CA TRP A 44 -6.21 18.18 11.21
C TRP A 44 -5.81 19.30 10.26
N LYS A 45 -5.23 20.40 10.77
CA LYS A 45 -4.73 21.49 9.95
C LYS A 45 -3.63 21.04 9.00
N GLY A 46 -2.68 20.23 9.46
CA GLY A 46 -1.60 19.69 8.66
C GLY A 46 -2.06 18.73 7.54
N ALA A 47 -3.20 18.06 7.73
CA ALA A 47 -3.78 17.17 6.73
C ALA A 47 -4.72 17.89 5.75
N PHE A 48 -5.61 18.78 6.24
CA PHE A 48 -6.74 19.33 5.50
C PHE A 48 -6.96 20.83 5.72
N GLY A 49 -6.16 21.52 6.53
CA GLY A 49 -6.36 22.90 6.92
C GLY A 49 -6.22 23.94 5.79
N SER A 50 -5.68 23.54 4.64
CA SER A 50 -5.65 24.34 3.42
C SER A 50 -5.73 23.45 2.19
N PHE A 51 -6.07 24.04 1.04
CA PHE A 51 -6.06 23.33 -0.24
C PHE A 51 -4.67 22.70 -0.52
N TYR A 52 -3.58 23.40 -0.19
CA TYR A 52 -2.22 22.89 -0.33
C TYR A 52 -2.00 21.62 0.51
N TYR A 53 -2.38 21.62 1.77
CA TYR A 53 -2.22 20.46 2.65
C TYR A 53 -3.09 19.27 2.21
N ALA A 54 -4.34 19.53 1.79
CA ALA A 54 -5.19 18.50 1.25
C ALA A 54 -4.60 17.85 -0.02
N MET A 55 -4.03 18.65 -0.93
CA MET A 55 -3.36 18.11 -2.13
C MET A 55 -2.10 17.32 -1.80
N ASN A 56 -1.34 17.72 -0.78
CA ASN A 56 -0.20 16.93 -0.28
C ASN A 56 -0.65 15.60 0.32
N THR A 57 -1.74 15.59 1.07
CA THR A 57 -2.34 14.37 1.60
C THR A 57 -2.76 13.42 0.47
N LEU A 58 -3.40 13.91 -0.59
CA LEU A 58 -3.78 13.09 -1.75
C LEU A 58 -2.57 12.58 -2.54
N ALA A 59 -1.54 13.40 -2.70
CA ALA A 59 -0.28 12.96 -3.32
C ALA A 59 0.34 11.80 -2.54
N ARG A 60 0.41 11.91 -1.21
CA ARG A 60 0.94 10.87 -0.33
C ARG A 60 0.03 9.62 -0.26
N ALA A 61 -1.28 9.79 -0.39
CA ALA A 61 -2.24 8.69 -0.46
C ALA A 61 -2.08 7.85 -1.72
N THR A 62 -1.54 8.40 -2.80
CA THR A 62 -1.45 7.74 -4.11
C THR A 62 -0.66 6.42 -4.06
N PRO A 63 0.62 6.38 -3.63
CA PRO A 63 1.37 5.14 -3.52
C PRO A 63 0.76 4.18 -2.49
N ILE A 64 0.28 4.68 -1.35
CA ILE A 64 -0.38 3.87 -0.31
C ILE A 64 -1.62 3.17 -0.88
N MET A 65 -2.42 3.89 -1.67
CA MET A 65 -3.63 3.37 -2.31
C MET A 65 -3.29 2.26 -3.32
N LEU A 66 -2.35 2.49 -4.22
CA LEU A 66 -1.94 1.50 -5.22
C LEU A 66 -1.42 0.22 -4.57
N ILE A 67 -0.50 0.35 -3.62
CA ILE A 67 0.02 -0.80 -2.87
C ILE A 67 -1.11 -1.52 -2.13
N GLY A 68 -1.95 -0.78 -1.43
CA GLY A 68 -3.08 -1.31 -0.70
C GLY A 68 -4.04 -2.11 -1.58
N LEU A 69 -4.32 -1.64 -2.80
CA LEU A 69 -5.15 -2.34 -3.78
C LEU A 69 -4.52 -3.67 -4.21
N GLY A 70 -3.22 -3.68 -4.49
CA GLY A 70 -2.49 -4.90 -4.82
C GLY A 70 -2.51 -5.93 -3.69
N VAL A 71 -2.25 -5.48 -2.47
CA VAL A 71 -2.30 -6.32 -1.26
C VAL A 71 -3.73 -6.82 -1.00
N ALA A 72 -4.74 -5.94 -1.12
CA ALA A 72 -6.14 -6.31 -0.93
C ALA A 72 -6.58 -7.40 -1.92
N LEU A 73 -6.12 -7.35 -3.17
CA LEU A 73 -6.38 -8.39 -4.17
C LEU A 73 -5.79 -9.73 -3.73
N ALA A 74 -4.51 -9.77 -3.35
CA ALA A 74 -3.83 -10.98 -2.92
C ALA A 74 -4.47 -11.57 -1.64
N PHE A 75 -4.74 -10.75 -0.64
CA PHE A 75 -5.36 -11.16 0.63
C PHE A 75 -6.78 -11.69 0.42
N ARG A 76 -7.53 -11.06 -0.49
CA ARG A 76 -8.88 -11.51 -0.83
C ARG A 76 -8.89 -12.87 -1.52
N ALA A 77 -7.80 -13.23 -2.16
CA ALA A 77 -7.58 -14.56 -2.73
C ALA A 77 -7.00 -15.58 -1.74
N GLY A 78 -6.69 -15.15 -0.50
CA GLY A 78 -6.08 -15.99 0.53
C GLY A 78 -4.57 -16.14 0.42
N PHE A 79 -3.90 -15.28 -0.37
CA PHE A 79 -2.44 -15.25 -0.52
C PHE A 79 -1.86 -14.03 0.18
N PHE A 80 -1.01 -14.27 1.18
CA PHE A 80 -0.41 -13.18 1.97
C PHE A 80 0.89 -12.69 1.33
N ASN A 81 0.78 -11.59 0.54
CA ASN A 81 1.92 -10.89 -0.03
C ASN A 81 2.35 -9.73 0.88
N LEU A 82 3.47 -9.88 1.59
CA LEU A 82 4.12 -8.84 2.38
C LEU A 82 5.36 -8.26 1.68
N GLY A 83 5.58 -8.62 0.41
CA GLY A 83 6.69 -8.18 -0.42
C GLY A 83 6.51 -6.84 -1.11
N ALA A 84 5.50 -6.07 -0.73
CA ALA A 84 5.13 -4.84 -1.41
C ALA A 84 6.27 -3.80 -1.45
N GLU A 85 7.13 -3.77 -0.44
CA GLU A 85 8.28 -2.84 -0.38
C GLU A 85 9.30 -3.14 -1.48
N GLY A 86 9.73 -4.40 -1.60
CA GLY A 86 10.67 -4.79 -2.66
C GLY A 86 10.09 -4.63 -4.05
N GLN A 87 8.79 -4.92 -4.22
CA GLN A 87 8.07 -4.73 -5.48
C GLN A 87 7.96 -3.25 -5.87
N LEU A 88 7.72 -2.36 -4.90
CA LEU A 88 7.73 -0.92 -5.05
C LEU A 88 9.09 -0.41 -5.53
N LEU A 89 10.17 -0.82 -4.84
CA LEU A 89 11.54 -0.37 -5.10
C LEU A 89 12.03 -0.80 -6.48
N LEU A 90 11.84 -2.07 -6.85
CA LEU A 90 12.25 -2.56 -8.16
C LEU A 90 11.39 -1.98 -9.28
N GLY A 91 10.09 -1.75 -9.02
CA GLY A 91 9.21 -1.04 -9.94
C GLY A 91 9.65 0.39 -10.17
N ALA A 92 10.00 1.11 -9.09
CA ALA A 92 10.53 2.47 -9.15
C ALA A 92 11.86 2.54 -9.92
N LEU A 93 12.77 1.61 -9.64
CA LEU A 93 14.07 1.53 -10.32
C LEU A 93 13.90 1.27 -11.82
N ALA A 94 13.06 0.29 -12.19
CA ALA A 94 12.77 -0.03 -13.57
C ALA A 94 12.13 1.15 -14.32
N ALA A 95 11.21 1.85 -13.66
CA ALA A 95 10.60 3.06 -14.22
C ALA A 95 11.63 4.18 -14.44
N ALA A 96 12.52 4.43 -13.46
CA ALA A 96 13.59 5.41 -13.58
C ALA A 96 14.54 5.10 -14.74
N VAL A 97 14.99 3.85 -14.84
CA VAL A 97 15.89 3.39 -15.93
C VAL A 97 15.22 3.54 -17.29
N THR A 98 13.96 3.11 -17.39
CA THR A 98 13.21 3.23 -18.66
C THR A 98 13.03 4.70 -19.06
N ALA A 99 12.67 5.56 -18.11
CA ALA A 99 12.48 6.97 -18.35
C ALA A 99 13.78 7.72 -18.76
N LEU A 100 14.93 7.27 -18.24
CA LEU A 100 16.24 7.86 -18.55
C LEU A 100 16.82 7.40 -19.89
N TYR A 101 16.72 6.11 -20.19
CA TYR A 101 17.53 5.49 -21.24
C TYR A 101 16.75 5.00 -22.46
N LEU A 102 15.41 4.97 -22.43
CA LEU A 102 14.63 4.53 -23.59
C LEU A 102 14.71 5.60 -24.70
N PRO A 103 15.21 5.26 -25.91
CA PRO A 103 15.27 6.21 -27.03
C PRO A 103 13.90 6.34 -27.72
N ALA A 104 12.97 7.08 -27.06
CA ALA A 104 11.60 7.28 -27.54
C ALA A 104 11.11 8.70 -27.19
N PRO A 105 10.03 9.18 -27.83
CA PRO A 105 9.39 10.44 -27.46
C PRO A 105 8.98 10.47 -25.99
N PRO A 106 8.92 11.64 -25.33
CA PRO A 106 8.65 11.77 -23.89
C PRO A 106 7.38 11.05 -23.41
N GLU A 107 6.30 11.15 -24.16
CA GLU A 107 5.02 10.52 -23.83
C GLU A 107 5.13 8.99 -23.84
N MET A 108 5.85 8.45 -24.83
CA MET A 108 6.10 7.00 -24.90
C MET A 108 7.03 6.55 -23.78
N ARG A 109 8.06 7.34 -23.42
CA ARG A 109 8.94 7.06 -22.28
C ARG A 109 8.16 7.02 -20.96
N MET A 110 7.23 7.96 -20.76
CA MET A 110 6.38 7.99 -19.56
C MET A 110 5.50 6.73 -19.46
N ILE A 111 4.81 6.38 -20.55
CA ILE A 111 3.95 5.17 -20.58
C ILE A 111 4.79 3.91 -20.41
N ALA A 112 5.93 3.80 -21.09
CA ALA A 112 6.83 2.67 -20.99
C ALA A 112 7.42 2.54 -19.58
N ALA A 113 7.74 3.65 -18.91
CA ALA A 113 8.23 3.65 -17.54
C ALA A 113 7.18 3.15 -16.55
N LEU A 114 5.91 3.57 -16.69
CA LEU A 114 4.81 3.04 -15.90
C LEU A 114 4.63 1.52 -16.13
N ALA A 115 4.67 1.09 -17.38
CA ALA A 115 4.60 -0.33 -17.74
C ALA A 115 5.78 -1.13 -17.20
N ALA A 116 7.01 -0.60 -17.30
CA ALA A 116 8.21 -1.22 -16.75
C ALA A 116 8.11 -1.39 -15.22
N GLY A 117 7.56 -0.40 -14.52
CA GLY A 117 7.29 -0.50 -13.09
C GLY A 117 6.32 -1.64 -12.75
N ILE A 118 5.21 -1.74 -13.49
CA ILE A 118 4.22 -2.83 -13.32
C ILE A 118 4.89 -4.19 -13.56
N VAL A 119 5.65 -4.31 -14.65
CA VAL A 119 6.31 -5.57 -15.01
C VAL A 119 7.37 -5.97 -13.99
N ALA A 120 8.21 -5.06 -13.56
CA ALA A 120 9.28 -5.34 -12.60
C ALA A 120 8.74 -5.74 -11.23
N GLY A 121 7.78 -4.96 -10.68
CA GLY A 121 7.13 -5.30 -9.42
C GLY A 121 6.34 -6.61 -9.50
N GLY A 122 5.62 -6.82 -10.61
CA GLY A 122 4.90 -8.06 -10.88
C GLY A 122 5.83 -9.28 -11.01
N ALA A 123 6.92 -9.15 -11.74
CA ALA A 123 7.91 -10.22 -11.89
C ALA A 123 8.58 -10.61 -10.56
N TRP A 124 8.90 -9.60 -9.73
CA TRP A 124 9.45 -9.85 -8.39
C TRP A 124 8.48 -10.60 -7.49
N SER A 125 7.21 -10.24 -7.54
CA SER A 125 6.14 -10.93 -6.83
C SER A 125 5.90 -12.34 -7.38
N LEU A 126 5.94 -12.52 -8.71
CA LEU A 126 5.87 -13.85 -9.35
C LEU A 126 7.02 -14.75 -8.91
N PHE A 127 8.22 -14.22 -8.75
CA PHE A 127 9.37 -14.97 -8.27
C PHE A 127 9.11 -15.54 -6.87
N ALA A 128 8.53 -14.76 -5.95
CA ALA A 128 8.11 -15.27 -4.64
C ALA A 128 7.05 -16.37 -4.75
N GLY A 129 6.05 -16.19 -5.62
CA GLY A 129 5.03 -17.21 -5.89
C GLY A 129 5.60 -18.49 -6.50
N TRP A 130 6.59 -18.38 -7.38
CA TRP A 130 7.28 -19.52 -7.95
C TRP A 130 8.09 -20.30 -6.91
N LEU A 131 8.75 -19.61 -5.97
CA LEU A 131 9.47 -20.25 -4.85
C LEU A 131 8.51 -21.04 -3.95
N ASP A 132 7.33 -20.51 -3.64
CA ASP A 132 6.27 -21.24 -2.91
C ASP A 132 5.86 -22.52 -3.68
N LEU A 133 5.52 -22.39 -4.95
CA LEU A 133 5.05 -23.54 -5.74
C LEU A 133 6.11 -24.61 -5.98
N ARG A 134 7.36 -24.21 -6.21
CA ARG A 134 8.44 -25.12 -6.58
C ARG A 134 9.09 -25.77 -5.38
N PHE A 135 9.29 -25.01 -4.29
CA PHE A 135 10.04 -25.44 -3.11
C PHE A 135 9.17 -25.54 -1.85
N ARG A 136 7.85 -25.28 -1.96
CA ARG A 136 6.90 -25.28 -0.84
C ARG A 136 7.31 -24.33 0.29
N MET A 137 7.93 -23.21 -0.06
CA MET A 137 8.32 -22.17 0.87
C MET A 137 7.07 -21.42 1.36
N ASN A 138 7.09 -20.96 2.59
CA ASN A 138 5.99 -20.12 3.10
C ASN A 138 5.98 -18.76 2.38
N LEU A 139 4.92 -18.47 1.62
CA LEU A 139 4.79 -17.27 0.80
C LEU A 139 5.01 -15.97 1.60
N LEU A 140 4.46 -15.90 2.83
CA LEU A 140 4.59 -14.74 3.70
C LEU A 140 6.05 -14.47 4.05
N ILE A 141 6.80 -15.50 4.48
CA ILE A 141 8.22 -15.38 4.85
C ILE A 141 9.05 -15.08 3.62
N THR A 142 8.79 -15.77 2.51
CA THR A 142 9.53 -15.57 1.24
C THR A 142 9.38 -14.13 0.74
N THR A 143 8.16 -13.59 0.74
CA THR A 143 7.92 -12.20 0.29
C THR A 143 8.60 -11.18 1.20
N LEU A 144 8.61 -11.40 2.52
CA LEU A 144 9.33 -10.54 3.47
C LEU A 144 10.84 -10.56 3.26
N LEU A 145 11.45 -11.74 3.08
CA LEU A 145 12.89 -11.86 2.86
C LEU A 145 13.31 -11.22 1.53
N LEU A 146 12.48 -11.35 0.50
CA LEU A 146 12.73 -10.74 -0.80
C LEU A 146 12.70 -9.20 -0.75
N ASN A 147 12.06 -8.57 0.25
CA ASN A 147 12.15 -7.12 0.44
C ASN A 147 13.60 -6.70 0.71
N TYR A 148 14.31 -7.39 1.61
CA TYR A 148 15.71 -7.06 1.92
C TYR A 148 16.60 -7.22 0.70
N ILE A 149 16.41 -8.28 -0.09
CA ILE A 149 17.16 -8.48 -1.32
C ILE A 149 16.89 -7.35 -2.31
N ALA A 150 15.63 -6.93 -2.45
CA ALA A 150 15.26 -5.83 -3.34
C ALA A 150 15.85 -4.49 -2.88
N VAL A 151 15.85 -4.19 -1.57
CA VAL A 151 16.47 -2.99 -1.00
C VAL A 151 17.95 -2.93 -1.36
N TYR A 152 18.71 -4.00 -1.06
CA TYR A 152 20.15 -4.02 -1.35
C TYR A 152 20.44 -4.02 -2.85
N LEU A 153 19.62 -4.70 -3.64
CA LEU A 153 19.77 -4.71 -5.10
C LEU A 153 19.55 -3.31 -5.68
N ALA A 154 18.49 -2.63 -5.28
CA ALA A 154 18.20 -1.28 -5.73
C ALA A 154 19.29 -0.28 -5.28
N SER A 155 19.72 -0.37 -4.01
CA SER A 155 20.79 0.45 -3.47
C SER A 155 22.12 0.24 -4.22
N TYR A 156 22.47 -1.00 -4.57
CA TYR A 156 23.64 -1.31 -5.38
C TYR A 156 23.58 -0.61 -6.75
N PHE A 157 22.47 -0.75 -7.48
CA PHE A 157 22.35 -0.14 -8.79
C PHE A 157 22.45 1.39 -8.75
N VAL A 158 21.86 2.01 -7.74
CA VAL A 158 21.85 3.48 -7.61
C VAL A 158 23.15 4.02 -7.04
N SER A 159 23.89 3.22 -6.28
CA SER A 159 25.20 3.63 -5.74
C SER A 159 26.35 3.50 -6.76
N PHE A 160 26.22 2.61 -7.74
CA PHE A 160 27.31 2.30 -8.69
C PHE A 160 26.91 2.58 -10.14
N PRO A 161 26.22 1.67 -10.89
CA PRO A 161 26.08 1.84 -12.34
C PRO A 161 25.15 2.99 -12.75
N LEU A 162 24.17 3.37 -11.90
CA LEU A 162 23.17 4.38 -12.21
C LEU A 162 23.35 5.68 -11.40
N LYS A 163 24.47 5.80 -10.68
CA LYS A 163 24.74 6.93 -9.82
C LYS A 163 24.89 8.21 -10.62
N ASP A 164 24.18 9.25 -10.20
CA ASP A 164 24.40 10.62 -10.71
C ASP A 164 25.77 11.14 -10.24
N THR A 165 26.67 11.33 -11.19
CA THR A 165 28.03 11.85 -10.95
C THR A 165 28.14 13.35 -11.25
N SER A 166 27.07 14.00 -11.72
CA SER A 166 27.08 15.42 -12.13
C SER A 166 26.93 16.39 -10.97
N GLY A 167 26.49 15.91 -9.78
CA GLY A 167 26.25 16.72 -8.59
C GLY A 167 27.29 16.53 -7.49
N SER A 168 26.94 16.91 -6.26
CA SER A 168 27.80 16.78 -5.08
C SER A 168 28.08 15.32 -4.67
N ALA A 169 27.50 14.35 -5.34
CA ALA A 169 27.61 12.90 -5.11
C ALA A 169 27.38 12.45 -3.65
N ALA A 170 26.86 13.32 -2.79
CA ALA A 170 26.63 13.05 -1.36
C ALA A 170 25.50 12.05 -1.13
N ILE A 171 24.52 12.01 -2.04
CA ILE A 171 23.36 11.11 -1.95
C ILE A 171 23.41 10.13 -3.12
N ASN A 172 23.12 8.86 -2.84
CA ASN A 172 22.98 7.85 -3.88
C ASN A 172 21.64 8.02 -4.59
N GLN A 173 21.69 8.50 -5.84
CA GLN A 173 20.53 8.80 -6.67
C GLN A 173 20.85 8.64 -8.14
N THR A 174 19.81 8.44 -8.96
CA THR A 174 19.94 8.47 -10.43
C THR A 174 19.94 9.91 -10.93
N ASN A 175 20.34 10.10 -12.19
CA ASN A 175 20.14 11.38 -12.87
C ASN A 175 18.67 11.80 -12.81
N MET A 176 18.45 13.14 -12.85
CA MET A 176 17.11 13.70 -12.86
C MET A 176 16.42 13.40 -14.20
N LEU A 177 15.17 12.99 -14.12
CA LEU A 177 14.34 12.74 -15.30
C LEU A 177 14.04 14.05 -16.04
N ASP A 178 13.98 13.97 -17.36
CA ASP A 178 13.48 15.05 -18.19
C ASP A 178 12.08 15.47 -17.78
N ARG A 179 11.83 16.78 -17.67
CA ARG A 179 10.52 17.34 -17.29
C ARG A 179 9.38 16.88 -18.19
N ALA A 180 9.67 16.59 -19.45
CA ALA A 180 8.69 16.11 -20.42
C ALA A 180 8.17 14.70 -20.12
N VAL A 181 8.88 13.93 -19.27
CA VAL A 181 8.49 12.57 -18.84
C VAL A 181 7.75 12.58 -17.49
N TRP A 182 7.67 13.72 -16.82
CA TRP A 182 7.00 13.82 -15.53
C TRP A 182 5.50 13.60 -15.66
N LEU A 183 4.91 12.95 -14.69
CA LEU A 183 3.45 12.89 -14.59
C LEU A 183 2.86 14.28 -14.41
N PRO A 184 1.85 14.66 -15.21
CA PRO A 184 1.26 15.98 -15.13
C PRO A 184 0.67 16.26 -13.76
N LYS A 185 0.94 17.44 -13.22
CA LYS A 185 0.34 17.94 -11.99
C LYS A 185 -1.14 18.27 -12.24
N LEU A 186 -2.02 17.89 -11.31
CA LEU A 186 -3.45 18.21 -11.42
C LEU A 186 -3.72 19.69 -11.21
N PHE A 187 -2.94 20.33 -10.33
CA PHE A 187 -3.04 21.76 -10.05
C PHE A 187 -1.64 22.38 -10.06
N LYS A 188 -1.50 23.55 -10.65
CA LYS A 188 -0.22 24.28 -10.69
C LYS A 188 0.24 24.61 -9.27
N GLY A 189 1.51 24.34 -8.98
CA GLY A 189 2.10 24.59 -7.65
C GLY A 189 1.74 23.55 -6.56
N MET A 190 0.96 22.53 -6.87
CA MET A 190 0.56 21.48 -5.91
C MET A 190 1.35 20.19 -6.12
N SER A 191 1.40 19.35 -5.08
CA SER A 191 2.12 18.06 -5.12
C SER A 191 1.34 16.97 -5.86
N VAL A 192 0.00 17.03 -5.83
CA VAL A 192 -0.86 16.02 -6.45
C VAL A 192 -0.70 15.99 -7.97
N HIS A 193 -0.62 14.78 -8.53
CA HIS A 193 -0.36 14.54 -9.95
C HIS A 193 -1.31 13.46 -10.50
N ALA A 194 -1.28 13.23 -11.82
CA ALA A 194 -2.15 12.26 -12.52
C ALA A 194 -2.12 10.85 -11.92
N GLY A 195 -1.07 10.50 -11.17
CA GLY A 195 -0.99 9.23 -10.42
C GLY A 195 -2.15 9.02 -9.45
N PHE A 196 -2.71 10.09 -8.86
CA PHE A 196 -3.89 9.98 -8.02
C PHE A 196 -5.13 9.53 -8.80
N ILE A 197 -5.31 10.04 -10.02
CA ILE A 197 -6.40 9.61 -10.91
C ILE A 197 -6.20 8.15 -11.30
N ILE A 198 -4.96 7.74 -11.61
CA ILE A 198 -4.63 6.33 -11.89
C ILE A 198 -4.98 5.44 -10.70
N ALA A 199 -4.62 5.84 -9.48
CA ALA A 199 -4.90 5.08 -8.27
C ALA A 199 -6.43 4.98 -7.98
N ALA A 200 -7.16 6.09 -8.13
CA ALA A 200 -8.61 6.11 -7.96
C ALA A 200 -9.33 5.26 -9.02
N ALA A 201 -8.93 5.38 -10.28
CA ALA A 201 -9.46 4.54 -11.37
C ALA A 201 -9.15 3.06 -11.12
N ALA A 202 -7.93 2.73 -10.68
CA ALA A 202 -7.53 1.39 -10.32
C ALA A 202 -8.40 0.79 -9.19
N ALA A 203 -8.78 1.60 -8.18
CA ALA A 203 -9.68 1.16 -7.11
C ALA A 203 -11.07 0.77 -7.64
N VAL A 204 -11.62 1.58 -8.55
CA VAL A 204 -12.92 1.31 -9.19
C VAL A 204 -12.82 0.08 -10.10
N VAL A 205 -11.80 0.02 -10.95
CA VAL A 205 -11.58 -1.12 -11.86
C VAL A 205 -11.41 -2.42 -11.07
N LEU A 206 -10.61 -2.42 -10.01
CA LEU A 206 -10.42 -3.60 -9.17
C LEU A 206 -11.71 -4.01 -8.46
N PHE A 207 -12.52 -3.04 -7.99
CA PHE A 207 -13.82 -3.33 -7.40
C PHE A 207 -14.76 -3.99 -8.41
N LEU A 208 -14.87 -3.45 -9.62
CA LEU A 208 -15.69 -4.02 -10.71
C LEU A 208 -15.16 -5.39 -11.13
N PHE A 209 -13.85 -5.54 -11.29
CA PHE A 209 -13.20 -6.81 -11.61
C PHE A 209 -13.55 -7.89 -10.60
N LEU A 210 -13.36 -7.61 -9.31
CA LEU A 210 -13.67 -8.58 -8.25
C LEU A 210 -15.17 -8.90 -8.19
N ARG A 211 -16.06 -7.95 -8.50
CA ARG A 211 -17.50 -8.12 -8.38
C ARG A 211 -18.12 -8.81 -9.58
N HIS A 212 -17.69 -8.48 -10.79
CA HIS A 212 -18.40 -8.79 -12.03
C HIS A 212 -17.67 -9.79 -12.95
N THR A 213 -16.43 -10.23 -12.62
CA THR A 213 -15.70 -11.16 -13.48
C THR A 213 -15.60 -12.56 -12.87
N ILE A 214 -15.47 -13.57 -13.75
CA ILE A 214 -15.25 -14.98 -13.37
C ILE A 214 -13.92 -15.11 -12.59
N ALA A 215 -12.86 -14.43 -13.04
CA ALA A 215 -11.57 -14.45 -12.36
C ALA A 215 -11.68 -13.84 -10.94
N GLY A 216 -12.39 -12.71 -10.80
CA GLY A 216 -12.69 -12.12 -9.50
C GLY A 216 -13.52 -13.02 -8.60
N TYR A 217 -14.45 -13.77 -9.16
CA TYR A 217 -15.21 -14.79 -8.42
C TYR A 217 -14.30 -15.90 -7.91
N HIS A 218 -13.41 -16.46 -8.74
CA HIS A 218 -12.46 -17.49 -8.34
C HIS A 218 -11.54 -17.03 -7.23
N LEU A 219 -11.04 -15.77 -7.28
CA LEU A 219 -10.22 -15.17 -6.23
C LEU A 219 -10.97 -15.12 -4.90
N ARG A 220 -12.20 -14.61 -4.90
CA ARG A 220 -13.02 -14.51 -3.68
C ARG A 220 -13.41 -15.89 -3.12
N MET A 221 -13.75 -16.82 -4.00
CA MET A 221 -14.12 -18.18 -3.62
C MET A 221 -12.94 -18.90 -2.95
N HIS A 222 -11.74 -18.82 -3.56
CA HIS A 222 -10.54 -19.43 -3.00
C HIS A 222 -10.17 -18.82 -1.64
N GLY A 223 -10.24 -17.50 -1.50
CA GLY A 223 -9.97 -16.84 -0.23
C GLY A 223 -10.97 -17.17 0.89
N SER A 224 -12.23 -17.50 0.53
CA SER A 224 -13.26 -17.89 1.50
C SER A 224 -13.15 -19.34 1.90
N ASN A 225 -12.96 -20.23 0.94
CA ASN A 225 -12.77 -21.67 1.16
C ASN A 225 -11.91 -22.29 0.05
N PRO A 226 -10.58 -22.46 0.28
CA PRO A 226 -9.66 -23.01 -0.70
C PRO A 226 -10.04 -24.41 -1.18
N LEU A 227 -10.52 -25.27 -0.29
CA LEU A 227 -10.90 -26.65 -0.65
C LEU A 227 -12.10 -26.64 -1.61
N PHE A 228 -13.14 -25.88 -1.26
CA PHE A 228 -14.31 -25.73 -2.13
C PHE A 228 -13.94 -25.20 -3.52
N ALA A 229 -13.03 -24.22 -3.58
CA ALA A 229 -12.56 -23.66 -4.85
C ALA A 229 -11.84 -24.72 -5.71
N ILE A 230 -11.00 -25.57 -5.09
CA ILE A 230 -10.29 -26.66 -5.78
C ILE A 230 -11.27 -27.70 -6.31
N TYR A 231 -12.28 -28.12 -5.52
CA TYR A 231 -13.34 -29.02 -5.98
C TYR A 231 -14.16 -28.42 -7.11
N GLY A 232 -14.34 -27.08 -7.11
CA GLY A 232 -14.94 -26.32 -8.21
C GLY A 232 -14.05 -26.13 -9.45
N GLY A 233 -12.89 -26.81 -9.52
CA GLY A 233 -11.99 -26.79 -10.68
C GLY A 233 -10.99 -25.63 -10.71
N VAL A 234 -10.89 -24.82 -9.66
CA VAL A 234 -9.92 -23.72 -9.60
C VAL A 234 -8.51 -24.27 -9.34
N ARG A 235 -7.60 -23.99 -10.25
CA ARG A 235 -6.20 -24.38 -10.14
C ARG A 235 -5.46 -23.41 -9.21
N ARG A 236 -5.25 -23.78 -7.93
CA ARG A 236 -4.60 -22.95 -6.90
C ARG A 236 -3.31 -22.29 -7.38
N GLY A 237 -2.42 -23.03 -8.03
CA GLY A 237 -1.12 -22.49 -8.48
C GLY A 237 -1.26 -21.37 -9.51
N ARG A 238 -2.13 -21.55 -10.53
CA ARG A 238 -2.40 -20.50 -11.52
C ARG A 238 -3.04 -19.27 -10.90
N LEU A 239 -3.99 -19.47 -9.98
CA LEU A 239 -4.67 -18.39 -9.29
C LEU A 239 -3.69 -17.60 -8.42
N MET A 240 -2.80 -18.29 -7.70
CA MET A 240 -1.76 -17.68 -6.87
C MET A 240 -0.80 -16.85 -7.72
N MET A 241 -0.29 -17.41 -8.83
CA MET A 241 0.62 -16.68 -9.73
C MET A 241 -0.03 -15.43 -10.31
N ALA A 242 -1.30 -15.52 -10.73
CA ALA A 242 -2.04 -14.35 -11.23
C ALA A 242 -2.27 -13.29 -10.15
N ALA A 243 -2.62 -13.71 -8.92
CA ALA A 243 -2.81 -12.81 -7.80
C ALA A 243 -1.49 -12.13 -7.38
N MET A 244 -0.38 -12.86 -7.37
CA MET A 244 0.95 -12.33 -7.06
C MET A 244 1.41 -11.35 -8.14
N LEU A 245 1.27 -11.70 -9.43
CA LEU A 245 1.60 -10.81 -10.55
C LEU A 245 0.84 -9.48 -10.43
N ALA A 246 -0.47 -9.55 -10.23
CA ALA A 246 -1.30 -8.35 -10.11
C ALA A 246 -0.94 -7.54 -8.86
N SER A 247 -0.74 -8.20 -7.71
CA SER A 247 -0.37 -7.54 -6.45
C SER A 247 0.97 -6.80 -6.58
N GLY A 248 1.99 -7.49 -7.12
CA GLY A 248 3.30 -6.89 -7.36
C GLY A 248 3.28 -5.82 -8.44
N GLY A 249 2.43 -6.00 -9.46
CA GLY A 249 2.23 -4.99 -10.50
C GLY A 249 1.66 -3.67 -9.95
N PHE A 250 0.71 -3.73 -9.04
CA PHE A 250 0.19 -2.53 -8.34
C PHE A 250 1.27 -1.86 -7.48
N ALA A 251 2.07 -2.64 -6.75
CA ALA A 251 3.15 -2.09 -5.95
C ALA A 251 4.26 -1.48 -6.83
N GLY A 252 4.61 -2.13 -7.93
CA GLY A 252 5.55 -1.58 -8.91
C GLY A 252 5.04 -0.32 -9.61
N LEU A 253 3.74 -0.27 -9.91
CA LEU A 253 3.08 0.94 -10.42
C LEU A 253 3.15 2.09 -9.42
N ALA A 254 2.98 1.81 -8.12
CA ALA A 254 3.14 2.81 -7.07
C ALA A 254 4.55 3.41 -7.08
N GLY A 255 5.59 2.57 -7.23
CA GLY A 255 6.97 3.02 -7.36
C GLY A 255 7.21 3.88 -8.61
N ALA A 256 6.68 3.45 -9.76
CA ALA A 256 6.79 4.22 -11.00
C ALA A 256 6.09 5.59 -10.90
N VAL A 257 4.88 5.62 -10.33
CA VAL A 257 4.12 6.84 -10.12
C VAL A 257 4.84 7.80 -9.17
N GLU A 258 5.49 7.28 -8.12
CA GLU A 258 6.25 8.10 -7.16
C GLU A 258 7.50 8.71 -7.82
N VAL A 259 8.23 7.93 -8.60
CA VAL A 259 9.41 8.41 -9.35
C VAL A 259 9.04 9.45 -10.41
N LEU A 260 7.99 9.21 -11.19
CA LEU A 260 7.60 10.11 -12.28
C LEU A 260 6.79 11.31 -11.80
N GLY A 261 6.12 11.24 -10.65
CA GLY A 261 5.19 12.26 -10.18
C GLY A 261 5.69 13.11 -9.03
N THR A 262 6.57 12.58 -8.15
CA THR A 262 6.98 13.24 -6.91
C THR A 262 8.48 13.46 -6.85
N GLN A 263 9.29 12.43 -7.06
CA GLN A 263 10.73 12.47 -6.83
C GLN A 263 11.54 12.89 -8.07
N TYR A 264 11.05 12.62 -9.27
CA TYR A 264 11.66 12.90 -10.57
C TYR A 264 13.03 12.26 -10.79
N ARG A 265 13.40 11.31 -9.95
CA ARG A 265 14.60 10.47 -9.98
C ARG A 265 14.41 9.32 -8.99
N TYR A 266 15.23 8.32 -9.05
CA TYR A 266 15.30 7.37 -7.97
C TYR A 266 16.31 7.84 -6.93
N ILE A 267 15.91 7.94 -5.68
CA ILE A 267 16.77 8.30 -4.54
C ILE A 267 16.77 7.14 -3.58
N ASP A 268 17.96 6.70 -3.16
CA ASP A 268 18.09 5.61 -2.20
C ASP A 268 17.41 5.96 -0.87
N ASN A 269 16.72 4.99 -0.28
CA ASN A 269 15.88 5.12 0.92
C ASN A 269 14.67 6.06 0.85
N ALA A 270 14.51 6.90 -0.16
CA ALA A 270 13.42 7.88 -0.21
C ALA A 270 12.03 7.27 -0.36
N LEU A 271 11.94 6.05 -0.89
CA LEU A 271 10.67 5.31 -1.01
C LEU A 271 10.38 4.41 0.20
N THR A 272 11.43 4.01 0.93
CA THR A 272 11.33 3.15 2.12
C THR A 272 11.00 3.97 3.37
N ALA A 273 11.68 5.11 3.56
CA ALA A 273 11.54 5.95 4.74
C ALA A 273 10.10 6.40 5.06
N PRO A 274 9.23 6.75 4.07
CA PRO A 274 7.84 7.10 4.35
C PRO A 274 6.94 5.93 4.75
N GLY A 275 7.42 4.69 4.63
CA GLY A 275 6.65 3.49 4.99
C GLY A 275 5.43 3.23 4.11
N TYR A 276 5.47 3.61 2.83
CA TYR A 276 4.35 3.46 1.90
C TYR A 276 3.84 2.02 1.80
N ALA A 277 4.76 1.05 1.75
CA ALA A 277 4.42 -0.37 1.64
C ALA A 277 3.64 -0.86 2.85
N TRP A 278 4.13 -0.56 4.04
CA TRP A 278 3.46 -0.92 5.29
C TRP A 278 2.11 -0.22 5.42
N SER A 279 2.05 1.08 5.13
CA SER A 279 0.78 1.83 5.14
C SER A 279 -0.23 1.26 4.14
N GLY A 280 0.21 0.80 2.96
CA GLY A 280 -0.66 0.13 1.98
C GLY A 280 -1.19 -1.21 2.49
N ILE A 281 -0.33 -2.04 3.11
CA ILE A 281 -0.76 -3.29 3.76
C ILE A 281 -1.81 -3.00 4.84
N MET A 282 -1.56 -1.98 5.67
CA MET A 282 -2.47 -1.55 6.72
C MET A 282 -3.81 -1.05 6.18
N ALA A 283 -3.80 -0.27 5.09
CA ALA A 283 -5.02 0.19 4.41
C ALA A 283 -5.87 -0.99 3.92
N ALA A 284 -5.24 -2.03 3.36
CA ALA A 284 -5.92 -3.24 2.92
C ALA A 284 -6.55 -4.01 4.09
N LEU A 285 -5.83 -4.14 5.21
CA LEU A 285 -6.32 -4.81 6.43
C LEU A 285 -7.46 -4.02 7.07
N LEU A 286 -7.31 -2.70 7.22
CA LEU A 286 -8.34 -1.80 7.77
C LEU A 286 -9.66 -1.92 7.01
N ALA A 287 -9.58 -2.01 5.68
CA ALA A 287 -10.74 -2.14 4.81
C ALA A 287 -11.26 -3.59 4.64
N GLY A 288 -10.68 -4.58 5.32
CA GLY A 288 -11.03 -6.00 5.11
C GLY A 288 -10.83 -6.43 3.66
N SER A 289 -9.80 -5.90 3.00
CA SER A 289 -9.47 -6.14 1.60
C SER A 289 -10.59 -5.76 0.61
N HIS A 290 -11.44 -4.77 0.96
CA HIS A 290 -12.42 -4.21 0.03
C HIS A 290 -11.78 -3.07 -0.77
N PRO A 291 -11.76 -3.08 -2.13
CA PRO A 291 -10.97 -2.12 -2.92
C PRO A 291 -11.29 -0.65 -2.63
N LEU A 292 -12.57 -0.27 -2.67
CA LEU A 292 -12.97 1.11 -2.39
C LEU A 292 -12.72 1.50 -0.92
N GLY A 293 -12.91 0.56 0.01
CA GLY A 293 -12.54 0.76 1.42
C GLY A 293 -11.04 0.95 1.61
N THR A 294 -10.22 0.19 0.86
CA THR A 294 -8.75 0.33 0.88
C THR A 294 -8.32 1.70 0.36
N ALA A 295 -8.98 2.22 -0.68
CA ALA A 295 -8.73 3.56 -1.17
C ALA A 295 -9.05 4.64 -0.11
N ALA A 296 -10.19 4.53 0.57
CA ALA A 296 -10.55 5.44 1.65
C ALA A 296 -9.59 5.33 2.86
N ALA A 297 -9.22 4.10 3.23
CA ALA A 297 -8.24 3.84 4.29
C ALA A 297 -6.85 4.41 3.95
N ALA A 298 -6.42 4.33 2.69
CA ALA A 298 -5.17 4.91 2.23
C ALA A 298 -5.14 6.44 2.39
N ILE A 299 -6.25 7.12 2.07
CA ILE A 299 -6.39 8.57 2.30
C ILE A 299 -6.33 8.88 3.80
N LEU A 300 -7.00 8.09 4.63
CA LEU A 300 -6.97 8.26 6.10
C LEU A 300 -5.55 8.13 6.64
N LEU A 301 -4.82 7.06 6.24
CA LEU A 301 -3.46 6.84 6.72
C LEU A 301 -2.49 7.92 6.21
N ALA A 302 -2.66 8.38 4.96
CA ALA A 302 -1.92 9.52 4.44
C ALA A 302 -2.21 10.81 5.23
N ALA A 303 -3.48 11.04 5.61
CA ALA A 303 -3.87 12.18 6.43
C ALA A 303 -3.23 12.14 7.84
N LEU A 304 -3.12 10.96 8.45
CA LEU A 304 -2.39 10.80 9.70
C LEU A 304 -0.90 11.16 9.55
N GLN A 305 -0.27 10.73 8.44
CA GLN A 305 1.15 11.03 8.19
C GLN A 305 1.38 12.51 7.90
N THR A 306 0.58 13.14 7.03
CA THR A 306 0.70 14.58 6.72
C THR A 306 0.28 15.45 7.89
N GLY A 307 -0.72 15.01 8.66
CA GLY A 307 -1.11 15.64 9.92
C GLY A 307 0.00 15.59 10.95
N GLY A 308 0.67 14.44 11.10
CA GLY A 308 1.83 14.30 11.98
C GLY A 308 2.97 15.27 11.65
N MET A 309 3.25 15.49 10.35
CA MET A 309 4.19 16.53 9.92
C MET A 309 3.73 17.95 10.29
N GLY A 310 2.43 18.19 10.34
CA GLY A 310 1.86 19.45 10.82
C GLY A 310 2.08 19.65 12.33
N VAL A 311 1.88 18.58 13.08
CA VAL A 311 2.15 18.56 14.54
C VAL A 311 3.61 18.85 14.82
N GLU A 312 4.56 18.15 14.19
CA GLU A 312 6.00 18.32 14.36
C GLU A 312 6.46 19.77 14.07
N ARG A 313 5.83 20.46 13.13
CA ARG A 313 6.18 21.83 12.78
C ARG A 313 5.69 22.88 13.78
N ASN A 314 4.54 22.63 14.41
CA ASN A 314 3.81 23.63 15.17
C ASN A 314 3.70 23.32 16.66
N THR A 315 4.17 22.15 17.11
CA THR A 315 4.15 21.71 18.51
C THR A 315 5.46 21.03 18.88
N GLU A 316 5.69 20.80 20.16
CA GLU A 316 6.85 20.04 20.67
C GLU A 316 6.63 18.51 20.61
N VAL A 317 5.47 18.06 20.08
CA VAL A 317 5.11 16.64 20.00
C VAL A 317 5.80 16.00 18.78
N PRO A 318 6.55 14.91 18.96
CA PRO A 318 7.27 14.25 17.88
C PRO A 318 6.35 13.67 16.79
N LEU A 319 6.85 13.63 15.53
CA LEU A 319 6.16 13.04 14.36
C LEU A 319 5.73 11.58 14.60
N GLU A 320 6.50 10.85 15.40
CA GLU A 320 6.28 9.45 15.74
C GLU A 320 4.93 9.18 16.39
N ILE A 321 4.31 10.19 17.00
CA ILE A 321 2.94 10.08 17.56
C ILE A 321 1.93 9.68 16.47
N ALA A 322 2.08 10.17 15.24
CA ALA A 322 1.25 9.73 14.12
C ALA A 322 1.42 8.23 13.84
N SER A 323 2.66 7.72 13.94
CA SER A 323 2.97 6.30 13.80
C SER A 323 2.40 5.46 14.95
N VAL A 324 2.41 5.99 16.18
CA VAL A 324 1.79 5.34 17.35
C VAL A 324 0.27 5.22 17.16
N ILE A 325 -0.39 6.30 16.72
CA ILE A 325 -1.83 6.28 16.42
C ILE A 325 -2.14 5.24 15.33
N GLN A 326 -1.35 5.23 14.27
CA GLN A 326 -1.48 4.28 13.17
C GLN A 326 -1.31 2.84 13.64
N ALA A 327 -0.27 2.55 14.44
CA ALA A 327 -0.02 1.23 15.01
C ALA A 327 -1.16 0.77 15.95
N ALA A 328 -1.68 1.67 16.77
CA ALA A 328 -2.81 1.39 17.66
C ALA A 328 -4.09 1.05 16.88
N ILE A 329 -4.41 1.81 15.82
CA ILE A 329 -5.55 1.51 14.94
C ILE A 329 -5.43 0.08 14.40
N ILE A 330 -4.24 -0.31 13.94
CA ILE A 330 -3.99 -1.66 13.38
C ILE A 330 -4.16 -2.73 14.44
N LEU A 331 -3.60 -2.51 15.63
CA LEU A 331 -3.70 -3.43 16.76
C LEU A 331 -5.19 -3.72 17.09
N PHE A 332 -6.02 -2.69 17.21
CA PHE A 332 -7.44 -2.84 17.53
C PHE A 332 -8.24 -3.53 16.42
N ILE A 333 -7.87 -3.28 15.15
CA ILE A 333 -8.48 -3.99 14.01
C ILE A 333 -8.07 -5.46 14.02
N SER A 334 -6.80 -5.76 14.23
CA SER A 334 -6.27 -7.12 14.26
C SER A 334 -6.82 -7.93 15.42
N ALA A 335 -7.01 -7.32 16.59
CA ALA A 335 -7.60 -7.94 17.76
C ALA A 335 -9.01 -8.50 17.48
N ARG A 336 -9.79 -7.84 16.63
CA ARG A 336 -11.11 -8.31 16.20
C ARG A 336 -11.05 -9.64 15.44
N PHE A 337 -10.10 -9.78 14.52
CA PHE A 337 -9.95 -11.03 13.76
C PHE A 337 -9.64 -12.19 14.71
N THR A 338 -8.77 -11.94 15.67
CA THR A 338 -8.39 -12.91 16.71
C THR A 338 -9.60 -13.30 17.56
N TYR A 339 -10.38 -12.34 18.05
CA TYR A 339 -11.57 -12.60 18.85
C TYR A 339 -12.66 -13.37 18.08
N ALA A 340 -12.93 -13.02 16.84
CA ALA A 340 -13.88 -13.73 15.97
C ALA A 340 -13.43 -15.17 15.69
N PHE A 341 -12.12 -15.40 15.53
CA PHE A 341 -11.53 -16.72 15.34
C PHE A 341 -11.72 -17.61 16.61
N PHE A 342 -11.41 -17.09 17.78
CA PHE A 342 -11.59 -17.83 19.04
C PHE A 342 -13.07 -18.11 19.34
N LYS A 343 -13.96 -17.16 19.07
CA LYS A 343 -15.41 -17.37 19.23
C LYS A 343 -15.94 -18.47 18.31
N ARG A 344 -15.51 -18.54 17.06
CA ARG A 344 -15.87 -19.60 16.11
C ARG A 344 -15.32 -20.96 16.54
N ARG A 345 -14.12 -21.00 17.10
CA ARG A 345 -13.48 -22.22 17.59
C ARG A 345 -14.21 -22.75 18.82
N LYS A 346 -14.62 -21.87 19.74
CA LYS A 346 -15.39 -22.22 20.95
C LYS A 346 -16.80 -22.73 20.60
N ALA A 347 -17.47 -22.13 19.61
CA ALA A 347 -18.76 -22.60 19.12
C ALA A 347 -18.68 -24.00 18.47
N ARG A 348 -17.57 -24.29 17.75
CA ARG A 348 -17.35 -25.64 17.17
C ARG A 348 -16.96 -26.69 18.19
N SER A 349 -16.40 -26.32 19.35
CA SER A 349 -16.10 -27.26 20.45
C SER A 349 -17.27 -27.50 21.38
N SER A 350 -18.34 -26.68 21.34
CA SER A 350 -19.57 -26.87 22.11
C SER A 350 -20.60 -27.70 21.35
N ASP A 351 -20.51 -27.84 20.02
CA ASP A 351 -21.24 -28.80 19.24
C ASP A 351 -20.42 -30.12 19.22
N GLY A 352 -20.44 -30.83 20.35
CA GLY A 352 -19.88 -32.16 20.46
C GLY A 352 -20.58 -33.10 19.47
N PRO A 353 -19.94 -34.25 19.09
CA PRO A 353 -20.56 -35.18 18.17
C PRO A 353 -21.88 -35.65 18.78
N ALA A 354 -22.97 -35.35 18.11
CA ALA A 354 -24.20 -36.03 18.35
C ALA A 354 -23.96 -37.51 18.04
N VAL A 355 -24.04 -38.32 19.09
CA VAL A 355 -23.99 -39.80 19.06
C VAL A 355 -25.14 -40.33 18.22
#